data_cbfc822b87f52f2f3a9d484f44edf5d3
#
_entry.id   cbfc822b87f52f2f3a9d484f44edf5d3
#
_cell.length_a   1.000
_cell.length_b   1.000
_cell.length_c   1.000
_cell.angle_alpha   90.00
_cell.angle_beta   90.00
_cell.angle_gamma   90.00
#
_symmetry.space_group_name_H-M   'P 1'
#
loop_
_entity.id
_entity.type
_entity.pdbx_description
1 polymer ?
#
loop_
_entity_poly.entity_id
_entity_poly.type
_entity_poly.pdbx_seq_one_letter_code
_entity_poly.pdbx_strand_id
1 'polypeptide(L)'
;MKREDIRNIAIIAHVDHGKTTLVDELLKQSGVFRDNQAVAERVMDSGDIERERGITILSKNTAITYKDTKINIIDTPGHADFGGEVERVLKMVNGVVLVVDAFEGAMPQTKFVLKKALELELPVIVCINKIDRPEARPDEVVDEVLELFIDLDANEEQLDCPFIFASAREGIASYKSDEPGKDMEPLFETILNYIPAPEGDPDAGTQVLISTIDYNEYVGRIGIGKVDNGSVKVGQDVVIVNAHDKDKLNKVRITKLYEFDGLKKVEVTEATIGSIVAISGVTDIHIGDTICSPEHPEPIPFQKISEPTIAMHFMVNDSPLAGQEGKFVTSRHLRDRLFSELNSDVSLRVEETDNMDSFKVSGRGELHLSVLIENMRREGYEFAVSKAEVLYKTDERGKKLEPMERAFVDVPEEFAGSVIEKLSTRKGELQGMGSIGGGFTRLEFVIPSRGLIGYRGEFMTDTKGNGILNTVFEDYGPYKGDIAYRKQGSLIAFESGETVAYGLFNAQDRGTLFVGPGEKVYAGMVIGQNGKTEDIELNVCKTKHLTNTRSYPRSPSADDALKLTPPKVLSLEEALEFIDTDELLEITPENLRIRKKILDPTLRFRAKKNATNG
;
A
#
# COMPACT_ATOMS: atom_id res chain seq x y z
N MET A 1 -19.86 3.89 -32.55
CA MET A 1 -19.45 5.33 -32.70
C MET A 1 -18.13 5.52 -32.01
N LYS A 2 -17.19 6.23 -32.63
CA LYS A 2 -15.89 6.56 -32.07
C LYS A 2 -15.90 8.01 -31.56
N ARG A 3 -15.49 8.23 -30.31
CA ARG A 3 -15.48 9.55 -29.63
C ARG A 3 -14.10 10.18 -29.74
N GLU A 4 -13.80 10.81 -30.89
CA GLU A 4 -12.49 11.42 -31.16
C GLU A 4 -12.14 12.59 -30.21
N ASP A 5 -13.13 13.14 -29.51
CA ASP A 5 -13.02 14.24 -28.56
C ASP A 5 -12.65 13.78 -27.13
N ILE A 6 -12.44 12.47 -26.92
CA ILE A 6 -12.06 11.90 -25.61
C ILE A 6 -10.86 10.97 -25.75
N ARG A 7 -9.96 10.99 -24.74
CA ARG A 7 -8.93 9.97 -24.49
C ARG A 7 -8.97 9.57 -23.01
N ASN A 8 -8.93 8.28 -22.74
CA ASN A 8 -8.88 7.74 -21.38
C ASN A 8 -7.54 7.04 -21.19
N ILE A 9 -6.71 7.52 -20.28
CA ILE A 9 -5.38 6.99 -20.00
C ILE A 9 -5.21 6.66 -18.53
N ALA A 10 -4.44 5.61 -18.24
CA ALA A 10 -3.90 5.34 -16.91
C ALA A 10 -2.41 5.70 -16.88
N ILE A 11 -1.95 6.27 -15.79
CA ILE A 11 -0.53 6.50 -15.57
C ILE A 11 -0.03 5.49 -14.57
N ILE A 12 0.93 4.67 -14.98
CA ILE A 12 1.58 3.65 -14.17
C ILE A 12 3.05 3.95 -14.02
N ALA A 13 3.57 3.74 -12.82
CA ALA A 13 4.97 3.95 -12.51
C ALA A 13 5.38 3.15 -11.29
N HIS A 14 6.67 2.91 -11.15
CA HIS A 14 7.23 2.52 -9.86
C HIS A 14 7.15 3.70 -8.87
N VAL A 15 7.22 3.38 -7.57
CA VAL A 15 7.33 4.39 -6.51
C VAL A 15 8.55 5.29 -6.79
N ASP A 16 8.40 6.58 -6.58
CA ASP A 16 9.42 7.61 -6.81
C ASP A 16 9.88 7.85 -8.27
N HIS A 17 9.34 7.17 -9.28
CA HIS A 17 9.63 7.46 -10.70
C HIS A 17 9.06 8.81 -11.19
N GLY A 18 8.32 9.53 -10.32
CA GLY A 18 7.83 10.88 -10.62
C GLY A 18 6.45 10.93 -11.28
N LYS A 19 5.63 9.88 -11.10
CA LYS A 19 4.26 9.81 -11.59
C LYS A 19 3.42 11.02 -11.20
N THR A 20 3.31 11.30 -9.89
CA THR A 20 2.50 12.43 -9.37
C THR A 20 3.01 13.77 -9.89
N THR A 21 4.32 13.96 -9.96
CA THR A 21 4.93 15.18 -10.51
C THR A 21 4.58 15.36 -12.00
N LEU A 22 4.57 14.26 -12.78
CA LEU A 22 4.18 14.29 -14.18
C LEU A 22 2.70 14.70 -14.34
N VAL A 23 1.80 14.11 -13.54
CA VAL A 23 0.37 14.47 -13.57
C VAL A 23 0.15 15.93 -13.17
N ASP A 24 0.83 16.40 -12.13
CA ASP A 24 0.76 17.81 -11.71
C ASP A 24 1.20 18.74 -12.83
N GLU A 25 2.24 18.39 -13.58
CA GLU A 25 2.73 19.20 -14.67
C GLU A 25 1.79 19.20 -15.89
N LEU A 26 1.19 18.04 -16.21
CA LEU A 26 0.14 17.97 -17.22
C LEU A 26 -1.07 18.84 -16.87
N LEU A 27 -1.49 18.84 -15.59
CA LEU A 27 -2.55 19.70 -15.09
C LEU A 27 -2.21 21.20 -15.19
N LYS A 28 -0.98 21.59 -14.89
CA LYS A 28 -0.52 22.99 -15.00
C LYS A 28 -0.52 23.46 -16.47
N GLN A 29 0.09 22.67 -17.37
CA GLN A 29 0.26 23.07 -18.76
C GLN A 29 -1.03 22.97 -19.57
N SER A 30 -2.03 22.20 -19.13
CA SER A 30 -3.36 22.18 -19.73
C SER A 30 -4.25 23.39 -19.39
N GLY A 31 -3.78 24.29 -18.51
CA GLY A 31 -4.53 25.50 -18.13
C GLY A 31 -5.64 25.28 -17.11
N VAL A 32 -5.68 24.13 -16.43
CA VAL A 32 -6.64 23.84 -15.34
C VAL A 32 -6.47 24.81 -14.17
N PHE A 33 -5.24 25.27 -13.92
CA PHE A 33 -4.93 26.26 -12.89
C PHE A 33 -4.79 27.66 -13.50
N ARG A 34 -5.26 28.69 -12.76
CA ARG A 34 -5.05 30.09 -13.18
C ARG A 34 -3.60 30.48 -12.98
N ASP A 35 -3.06 31.34 -13.86
CA ASP A 35 -1.64 31.78 -13.89
C ASP A 35 -1.07 32.30 -12.57
N ASN A 36 -1.91 32.70 -11.62
CA ASN A 36 -1.51 33.24 -10.31
C ASN A 36 -1.95 32.37 -9.12
N GLN A 37 -2.40 31.14 -9.35
CA GLN A 37 -2.80 30.25 -8.29
C GLN A 37 -1.57 29.51 -7.76
N ALA A 38 -1.20 29.75 -6.49
CA ALA A 38 -0.20 28.93 -5.80
C ALA A 38 -0.75 27.49 -5.69
N VAL A 39 -0.20 26.60 -6.49
CA VAL A 39 -0.56 25.18 -6.48
C VAL A 39 0.42 24.48 -5.54
N ALA A 40 -0.10 23.77 -4.55
CA ALA A 40 0.73 22.92 -3.71
C ALA A 40 1.38 21.82 -4.57
N GLU A 41 2.60 21.44 -4.26
CA GLU A 41 3.21 20.26 -4.87
C GLU A 41 2.40 19.01 -4.53
N ARG A 42 2.32 18.05 -5.45
CA ARG A 42 1.57 16.79 -5.34
C ARG A 42 0.07 17.01 -5.11
N VAL A 43 -0.55 17.78 -6.01
CA VAL A 43 -1.98 18.13 -5.92
C VAL A 43 -2.88 16.88 -5.94
N MET A 44 -2.45 15.82 -6.64
CA MET A 44 -3.17 14.56 -6.70
C MET A 44 -3.08 13.77 -5.38
N ASP A 45 -2.00 13.88 -4.63
CA ASP A 45 -1.84 13.18 -3.34
C ASP A 45 -2.60 13.95 -2.26
N SER A 46 -3.90 13.76 -2.16
CA SER A 46 -4.77 14.50 -1.23
C SER A 46 -4.67 13.99 0.22
N GLY A 47 -4.21 12.76 0.43
CA GLY A 47 -4.00 12.16 1.74
C GLY A 47 -2.69 12.60 2.39
N ASP A 48 -2.71 12.93 3.69
CA ASP A 48 -1.48 13.30 4.40
C ASP A 48 -0.45 12.14 4.40
N ILE A 49 -0.92 10.89 4.50
CA ILE A 49 -0.06 9.70 4.44
C ILE A 49 0.55 9.53 3.04
N GLU A 50 -0.21 9.77 1.97
CA GLU A 50 0.29 9.72 0.60
C GLU A 50 1.43 10.72 0.40
N ARG A 51 1.24 11.97 0.89
CA ARG A 51 2.27 13.02 0.81
C ARG A 51 3.53 12.71 1.61
N GLU A 52 3.37 12.20 2.84
CA GLU A 52 4.49 11.87 3.72
C GLU A 52 5.30 10.68 3.19
N ARG A 53 4.61 9.66 2.67
CA ARG A 53 5.25 8.44 2.15
C ARG A 53 5.67 8.54 0.69
N GLY A 54 5.19 9.54 -0.04
CA GLY A 54 5.46 9.71 -1.46
C GLY A 54 4.80 8.67 -2.36
N ILE A 55 3.77 7.96 -1.89
CA ILE A 55 3.09 6.89 -2.62
C ILE A 55 1.62 7.23 -2.86
N THR A 56 1.08 6.87 -4.02
CA THR A 56 -0.35 6.88 -4.27
C THR A 56 -0.97 5.61 -3.68
N ILE A 57 -1.97 5.78 -2.82
CA ILE A 57 -2.67 4.68 -2.14
C ILE A 57 -3.97 4.35 -2.86
N LEU A 58 -4.77 5.38 -3.21
CA LEU A 58 -6.04 5.25 -3.91
C LEU A 58 -5.95 5.83 -5.31
N SER A 59 -6.58 5.15 -6.27
CA SER A 59 -6.71 5.64 -7.64
C SER A 59 -7.51 6.93 -7.67
N LYS A 60 -7.03 7.92 -8.42
CA LYS A 60 -7.69 9.22 -8.55
C LYS A 60 -7.97 9.52 -10.00
N ASN A 61 -9.15 10.08 -10.23
CA ASN A 61 -9.58 10.49 -11.55
C ASN A 61 -9.43 12.00 -11.70
N THR A 62 -8.82 12.42 -12.78
CA THR A 62 -8.76 13.82 -13.20
C THR A 62 -9.00 13.93 -14.70
N ALA A 63 -9.34 15.10 -15.16
CA ALA A 63 -9.52 15.34 -16.57
C ALA A 63 -8.91 16.69 -16.96
N ILE A 64 -8.26 16.71 -18.09
CA ILE A 64 -7.68 17.92 -18.69
C ILE A 64 -8.23 18.09 -20.11
N THR A 65 -8.19 19.31 -20.60
CA THR A 65 -8.53 19.59 -22.00
C THR A 65 -7.29 20.10 -22.71
N TYR A 66 -6.89 19.39 -23.77
CA TYR A 66 -5.79 19.80 -24.63
C TYR A 66 -6.27 19.88 -26.06
N LYS A 67 -6.09 21.05 -26.67
CA LYS A 67 -6.76 21.43 -27.93
C LYS A 67 -8.24 21.09 -27.83
N ASP A 68 -9.03 20.61 -28.49
CA ASP A 68 -10.47 20.33 -28.33
C ASP A 68 -10.74 18.90 -27.78
N THR A 69 -9.75 18.23 -27.21
CA THR A 69 -9.88 16.85 -26.73
C THR A 69 -9.79 16.81 -25.20
N LYS A 70 -10.76 16.15 -24.58
CA LYS A 70 -10.77 15.84 -23.14
C LYS A 70 -9.92 14.59 -22.90
N ILE A 71 -8.90 14.72 -22.08
CA ILE A 71 -8.05 13.60 -21.64
C ILE A 71 -8.38 13.28 -20.20
N ASN A 72 -9.03 12.16 -19.96
CA ASN A 72 -9.24 11.62 -18.64
C ASN A 72 -7.98 10.86 -18.20
N ILE A 73 -7.43 11.25 -17.08
CA ILE A 73 -6.22 10.66 -16.50
C ILE A 73 -6.61 9.96 -15.21
N ILE A 74 -6.29 8.68 -15.11
CA ILE A 74 -6.46 7.90 -13.90
C ILE A 74 -5.07 7.63 -13.32
N ASP A 75 -4.82 8.21 -12.16
CA ASP A 75 -3.61 7.96 -11.39
C ASP A 75 -3.74 6.64 -10.64
N THR A 76 -2.79 5.72 -10.83
CA THR A 76 -2.85 4.38 -10.25
C THR A 76 -1.85 4.21 -9.12
N PRO A 77 -2.18 3.43 -8.07
CA PRO A 77 -1.20 3.03 -7.07
C PRO A 77 -0.01 2.30 -7.72
N GLY A 78 1.22 2.63 -7.27
CA GLY A 78 2.44 1.98 -7.75
C GLY A 78 2.83 0.73 -6.97
N HIS A 79 2.22 0.48 -5.80
CA HIS A 79 2.59 -0.64 -4.92
C HIS A 79 1.72 -1.88 -5.18
N ALA A 80 2.35 -3.07 -5.15
CA ALA A 80 1.68 -4.35 -5.44
C ALA A 80 0.50 -4.67 -4.50
N ASP A 81 0.53 -4.20 -3.25
CA ASP A 81 -0.56 -4.37 -2.27
C ASP A 81 -1.88 -3.76 -2.75
N PHE A 82 -1.81 -2.79 -3.65
CA PHE A 82 -2.97 -2.13 -4.28
C PHE A 82 -3.26 -2.64 -5.71
N GLY A 83 -2.67 -3.75 -6.12
CA GLY A 83 -2.78 -4.30 -7.48
C GLY A 83 -4.21 -4.53 -7.99
N GLY A 84 -5.15 -4.82 -7.09
CA GLY A 84 -6.55 -4.94 -7.48
C GLY A 84 -7.23 -3.63 -7.87
N GLU A 85 -6.74 -2.50 -7.41
CA GLU A 85 -7.18 -1.19 -7.90
C GLU A 85 -6.69 -0.95 -9.32
N VAL A 86 -5.45 -1.34 -9.59
CA VAL A 86 -4.83 -1.21 -10.92
C VAL A 86 -5.60 -2.00 -11.97
N GLU A 87 -5.93 -3.27 -11.72
CA GLU A 87 -6.69 -4.10 -12.66
C GLU A 87 -8.05 -3.50 -13.02
N ARG A 88 -8.70 -2.84 -12.07
CA ARG A 88 -10.00 -2.19 -12.27
C ARG A 88 -9.90 -0.92 -13.11
N VAL A 89 -8.88 -0.12 -12.80
CA VAL A 89 -8.59 1.12 -13.52
C VAL A 89 -8.27 0.84 -14.99
N LEU A 90 -7.47 -0.19 -15.28
CA LEU A 90 -7.09 -0.54 -16.64
C LEU A 90 -8.29 -0.87 -17.56
N LYS A 91 -9.41 -1.29 -17.01
CA LYS A 91 -10.66 -1.49 -17.79
C LYS A 91 -11.39 -0.20 -18.17
N MET A 92 -11.11 0.90 -17.47
CA MET A 92 -11.72 2.20 -17.81
C MET A 92 -10.96 2.97 -18.88
N VAL A 93 -9.73 2.57 -19.19
CA VAL A 93 -8.85 3.33 -20.07
C VAL A 93 -8.71 2.70 -21.45
N ASN A 94 -8.22 3.49 -22.38
CA ASN A 94 -7.96 3.10 -23.76
C ASN A 94 -6.46 2.95 -24.04
N GLY A 95 -5.61 3.32 -23.09
CA GLY A 95 -4.17 3.17 -23.17
C GLY A 95 -3.49 3.59 -21.87
N VAL A 96 -2.19 3.37 -21.81
CA VAL A 96 -1.38 3.52 -20.61
C VAL A 96 -0.16 4.39 -20.89
N VAL A 97 0.21 5.25 -19.96
CA VAL A 97 1.50 5.92 -19.91
C VAL A 97 2.35 5.28 -18.83
N LEU A 98 3.41 4.58 -19.24
CA LEU A 98 4.39 3.96 -18.36
C LEU A 98 5.49 4.96 -18.07
N VAL A 99 5.64 5.38 -16.81
CA VAL A 99 6.70 6.31 -16.39
C VAL A 99 7.86 5.52 -15.79
N VAL A 100 9.05 5.70 -16.35
CA VAL A 100 10.28 5.03 -15.94
C VAL A 100 11.35 6.07 -15.61
N ASP A 101 12.05 5.91 -14.49
CA ASP A 101 13.16 6.79 -14.13
C ASP A 101 14.36 6.52 -15.04
N ALA A 102 14.94 7.58 -15.61
CA ALA A 102 16.08 7.51 -16.52
C ALA A 102 17.38 6.96 -15.90
N PHE A 103 17.46 6.88 -14.57
CA PHE A 103 18.60 6.31 -13.85
C PHE A 103 18.27 4.89 -13.34
N GLU A 104 17.16 4.72 -12.65
CA GLU A 104 16.79 3.43 -12.01
C GLU A 104 16.39 2.36 -13.03
N GLY A 105 15.80 2.79 -14.17
CA GLY A 105 15.37 1.87 -15.21
C GLY A 105 14.06 1.10 -14.90
N ALA A 106 13.87 -0.03 -15.54
CA ALA A 106 12.67 -0.85 -15.40
C ALA A 106 12.65 -1.64 -14.09
N MET A 107 11.76 -1.26 -13.18
CA MET A 107 11.66 -1.86 -11.84
C MET A 107 10.63 -3.02 -11.78
N PRO A 108 10.87 -4.06 -10.94
CA PRO A 108 10.04 -5.27 -10.89
C PRO A 108 8.56 -5.03 -10.58
N GLN A 109 8.21 -4.04 -9.77
CA GLN A 109 6.81 -3.74 -9.45
C GLN A 109 6.02 -3.27 -10.67
N THR A 110 6.67 -2.57 -11.58
CA THR A 110 6.09 -2.15 -12.85
C THR A 110 5.70 -3.35 -13.72
N LYS A 111 6.43 -4.48 -13.60
CA LYS A 111 6.19 -5.72 -14.34
C LYS A 111 4.77 -6.25 -14.18
N PHE A 112 4.22 -6.22 -12.95
CA PHE A 112 2.85 -6.70 -12.70
C PHE A 112 1.81 -5.85 -13.42
N VAL A 113 1.90 -4.52 -13.27
CA VAL A 113 0.93 -3.59 -13.86
C VAL A 113 1.02 -3.58 -15.39
N LEU A 114 2.26 -3.59 -15.91
CA LEU A 114 2.53 -3.64 -17.34
C LEU A 114 2.01 -4.95 -17.95
N LYS A 115 2.26 -6.09 -17.30
CA LYS A 115 1.71 -7.39 -17.73
C LYS A 115 0.19 -7.33 -17.89
N LYS A 116 -0.52 -6.74 -16.93
CA LYS A 116 -1.98 -6.61 -17.00
C LYS A 116 -2.43 -5.67 -18.14
N ALA A 117 -1.70 -4.60 -18.39
CA ALA A 117 -1.97 -3.71 -19.52
C ALA A 117 -1.77 -4.44 -20.86
N LEU A 118 -0.69 -5.22 -21.00
CA LEU A 118 -0.40 -6.00 -22.21
C LEU A 118 -1.41 -7.15 -22.43
N GLU A 119 -1.84 -7.86 -21.37
CA GLU A 119 -2.89 -8.88 -21.42
C GLU A 119 -4.25 -8.30 -21.88
N LEU A 120 -4.52 -7.02 -21.59
CA LEU A 120 -5.71 -6.30 -22.02
C LEU A 120 -5.53 -5.63 -23.41
N GLU A 121 -4.41 -5.89 -24.07
CA GLU A 121 -4.06 -5.31 -25.39
C GLU A 121 -4.11 -3.77 -25.41
N LEU A 122 -3.83 -3.13 -24.26
CA LEU A 122 -3.79 -1.68 -24.18
C LEU A 122 -2.49 -1.15 -24.80
N PRO A 123 -2.56 -0.14 -25.68
CA PRO A 123 -1.37 0.54 -26.17
C PRO A 123 -0.66 1.27 -25.04
N VAL A 124 0.67 1.18 -25.03
CA VAL A 124 1.53 1.74 -23.98
C VAL A 124 2.43 2.82 -24.57
N ILE A 125 2.42 4.01 -23.97
CA ILE A 125 3.41 5.07 -24.21
C ILE A 125 4.44 4.97 -23.08
N VAL A 126 5.72 4.91 -23.41
CA VAL A 126 6.79 4.88 -22.42
C VAL A 126 7.35 6.29 -22.23
N CYS A 127 7.27 6.82 -21.01
CA CYS A 127 7.81 8.11 -20.62
C CYS A 127 9.05 7.91 -19.75
N ILE A 128 10.24 8.11 -20.32
CA ILE A 128 11.52 8.09 -19.60
C ILE A 128 11.67 9.43 -18.88
N ASN A 129 11.45 9.44 -17.59
CA ASN A 129 11.41 10.65 -16.76
C ASN A 129 12.72 10.89 -16.02
N LYS A 130 12.93 12.12 -15.54
CA LYS A 130 14.12 12.58 -14.80
C LYS A 130 15.39 12.56 -15.64
N ILE A 131 15.30 12.90 -16.90
CA ILE A 131 16.47 13.06 -17.79
C ILE A 131 17.40 14.20 -17.37
N ASP A 132 16.94 15.09 -16.49
CA ASP A 132 17.70 16.18 -15.87
C ASP A 132 18.74 15.70 -14.86
N ARG A 133 18.71 14.43 -14.43
CA ARG A 133 19.70 13.87 -13.50
C ARG A 133 21.06 13.69 -14.16
N PRO A 134 22.17 14.03 -13.48
CA PRO A 134 23.53 13.85 -14.04
C PRO A 134 23.87 12.38 -14.37
N GLU A 135 23.26 11.44 -13.63
CA GLU A 135 23.47 9.99 -13.78
C GLU A 135 22.47 9.32 -14.72
N ALA A 136 21.61 10.12 -15.39
CA ALA A 136 20.60 9.59 -16.30
C ALA A 136 21.24 8.83 -17.48
N ARG A 137 20.68 7.68 -17.82
CA ARG A 137 21.09 6.78 -18.91
C ARG A 137 19.91 6.41 -19.80
N PRO A 138 19.23 7.39 -20.41
CA PRO A 138 17.92 7.19 -21.05
C PRO A 138 17.94 6.13 -22.16
N ASP A 139 18.99 6.06 -22.98
CA ASP A 139 19.08 5.10 -24.09
C ASP A 139 19.20 3.65 -23.58
N GLU A 140 19.98 3.42 -22.52
CA GLU A 140 20.08 2.10 -21.88
C GLU A 140 18.74 1.68 -21.24
N VAL A 141 18.01 2.64 -20.67
CA VAL A 141 16.68 2.39 -20.06
C VAL A 141 15.65 2.04 -21.12
N VAL A 142 15.74 2.58 -22.33
CA VAL A 142 14.90 2.15 -23.48
C VAL A 142 15.11 0.66 -23.75
N ASP A 143 16.35 0.20 -23.82
CA ASP A 143 16.69 -1.20 -24.05
C ASP A 143 16.16 -2.09 -22.90
N GLU A 144 16.32 -1.68 -21.65
CA GLU A 144 15.79 -2.41 -20.48
C GLU A 144 14.25 -2.53 -20.51
N VAL A 145 13.55 -1.46 -20.94
CA VAL A 145 12.09 -1.49 -21.09
C VAL A 145 11.66 -2.43 -22.21
N LEU A 146 12.36 -2.43 -23.33
CA LEU A 146 12.07 -3.35 -24.44
C LEU A 146 12.33 -4.80 -24.05
N GLU A 147 13.41 -5.08 -23.32
CA GLU A 147 13.66 -6.41 -22.73
C GLU A 147 12.53 -6.83 -21.78
N LEU A 148 12.04 -5.91 -20.94
CA LEU A 148 10.90 -6.17 -20.05
C LEU A 148 9.62 -6.50 -20.85
N PHE A 149 9.36 -5.83 -21.96
CA PHE A 149 8.22 -6.14 -22.83
C PHE A 149 8.34 -7.54 -23.44
N ILE A 150 9.54 -7.91 -23.91
CA ILE A 150 9.83 -9.25 -24.44
C ILE A 150 9.62 -10.32 -23.35
N ASP A 151 10.11 -10.09 -22.15
CA ASP A 151 9.91 -10.97 -20.98
C ASP A 151 8.44 -11.17 -20.59
N LEU A 152 7.59 -10.22 -20.96
CA LEU A 152 6.14 -10.25 -20.71
C LEU A 152 5.33 -10.76 -21.91
N ASP A 153 5.99 -11.39 -22.90
CA ASP A 153 5.38 -11.91 -24.12
C ASP A 153 4.61 -10.85 -24.92
N ALA A 154 5.11 -9.61 -24.96
CA ALA A 154 4.53 -8.54 -25.77
C ALA A 154 4.59 -8.88 -27.26
N ASN A 155 3.54 -8.53 -28.00
CA ASN A 155 3.46 -8.72 -29.44
C ASN A 155 4.24 -7.63 -30.21
N GLU A 156 4.39 -7.78 -31.53
CA GLU A 156 5.15 -6.83 -32.38
C GLU A 156 4.59 -5.39 -32.32
N GLU A 157 3.26 -5.24 -32.26
CA GLU A 157 2.60 -3.92 -32.17
C GLU A 157 2.88 -3.26 -30.82
N GLN A 158 2.93 -4.02 -29.74
CA GLN A 158 3.25 -3.53 -28.41
C GLN A 158 4.73 -3.16 -28.25
N LEU A 159 5.63 -3.85 -28.97
CA LEU A 159 7.06 -3.52 -29.00
C LEU A 159 7.37 -2.25 -29.79
N ASP A 160 6.51 -1.87 -30.76
CA ASP A 160 6.62 -0.60 -31.52
C ASP A 160 5.96 0.56 -30.76
N CYS A 161 6.14 0.60 -29.44
CA CYS A 161 5.58 1.65 -28.60
C CYS A 161 6.39 2.94 -28.67
N PRO A 162 5.74 4.12 -28.61
CA PRO A 162 6.45 5.40 -28.60
C PRO A 162 7.17 5.66 -27.28
N PHE A 163 8.38 6.20 -27.36
CA PHE A 163 9.17 6.68 -26.24
C PHE A 163 9.17 8.19 -26.19
N ILE A 164 8.95 8.76 -25.00
CA ILE A 164 9.03 10.19 -24.71
C ILE A 164 10.04 10.38 -23.59
N PHE A 165 10.95 11.33 -23.76
CA PHE A 165 11.95 11.69 -22.78
C PHE A 165 11.52 12.95 -22.06
N ALA A 166 11.42 12.91 -20.72
CA ALA A 166 10.84 13.99 -19.94
C ALA A 166 11.63 14.33 -18.66
N SER A 167 11.54 15.59 -18.27
CA SER A 167 11.77 16.02 -16.91
C SER A 167 10.47 16.63 -16.38
N ALA A 168 9.70 15.83 -15.64
CA ALA A 168 8.46 16.30 -15.03
C ALA A 168 8.69 17.46 -14.07
N ARG A 169 9.86 17.51 -13.43
CA ARG A 169 10.26 18.61 -12.53
C ARG A 169 10.45 19.93 -13.25
N GLU A 170 11.05 19.90 -14.45
CA GLU A 170 11.30 21.07 -15.28
C GLU A 170 10.14 21.39 -16.23
N GLY A 171 9.15 20.49 -16.31
CA GLY A 171 7.96 20.64 -17.15
C GLY A 171 8.25 20.52 -18.64
N ILE A 172 9.22 19.70 -19.04
CA ILE A 172 9.68 19.54 -20.42
C ILE A 172 9.60 18.09 -20.87
N ALA A 173 9.34 17.90 -22.17
CA ALA A 173 9.35 16.60 -22.84
C ALA A 173 9.95 16.73 -24.26
N SER A 174 10.51 15.64 -24.75
CA SER A 174 11.11 15.54 -26.10
C SER A 174 10.89 14.15 -26.69
N TYR A 175 10.93 14.05 -28.01
CA TYR A 175 10.94 12.78 -28.75
C TYR A 175 12.31 12.09 -28.77
N LYS A 176 13.37 12.78 -28.39
CA LYS A 176 14.72 12.25 -28.37
C LYS A 176 15.42 12.57 -27.05
N SER A 177 16.32 11.70 -26.64
CA SER A 177 17.08 11.83 -25.39
C SER A 177 18.09 13.00 -25.40
N ASP A 178 18.60 13.37 -26.58
CA ASP A 178 19.62 14.39 -26.80
C ASP A 178 19.07 15.78 -27.18
N GLU A 179 17.76 15.90 -27.41
CA GLU A 179 17.13 17.17 -27.77
C GLU A 179 16.45 17.82 -26.53
N PRO A 180 16.76 19.10 -26.22
CA PRO A 180 16.11 19.78 -25.11
C PRO A 180 14.62 20.00 -25.39
N GLY A 181 13.75 19.54 -24.50
CA GLY A 181 12.33 19.84 -24.53
C GLY A 181 12.04 21.29 -24.16
N LYS A 182 10.85 21.78 -24.51
CA LYS A 182 10.36 23.12 -24.15
C LYS A 182 9.20 23.08 -23.16
N ASP A 183 8.29 22.13 -23.38
CA ASP A 183 7.05 21.93 -22.65
C ASP A 183 6.63 20.46 -22.76
N MET A 184 5.44 20.11 -22.26
CA MET A 184 4.87 18.75 -22.34
C MET A 184 4.12 18.47 -23.63
N GLU A 185 4.13 19.36 -24.63
CA GLU A 185 3.44 19.17 -25.92
C GLU A 185 3.77 17.82 -26.57
N PRO A 186 5.04 17.32 -26.61
CA PRO A 186 5.35 16.02 -27.19
C PRO A 186 4.58 14.85 -26.56
N LEU A 187 4.39 14.87 -25.25
CA LEU A 187 3.60 13.85 -24.56
C LEU A 187 2.10 13.98 -24.86
N PHE A 188 1.55 15.19 -24.85
CA PHE A 188 0.15 15.43 -25.22
C PHE A 188 -0.15 14.97 -26.66
N GLU A 189 0.68 15.34 -27.62
CA GLU A 189 0.51 14.94 -29.01
C GLU A 189 0.60 13.41 -29.18
N THR A 190 1.52 12.76 -28.47
CA THR A 190 1.64 11.31 -28.51
C THR A 190 0.40 10.64 -27.92
N ILE A 191 -0.16 11.15 -26.83
CA ILE A 191 -1.42 10.65 -26.27
C ILE A 191 -2.56 10.76 -27.28
N LEU A 192 -2.71 11.90 -27.95
CA LEU A 192 -3.78 12.12 -28.93
C LEU A 192 -3.65 11.23 -30.17
N ASN A 193 -2.42 11.01 -30.65
CA ASN A 193 -2.16 10.31 -31.88
C ASN A 193 -2.06 8.79 -31.71
N TYR A 194 -1.57 8.30 -30.60
CA TYR A 194 -1.29 6.89 -30.37
C TYR A 194 -2.39 6.18 -29.59
N ILE A 195 -2.97 6.82 -28.56
CA ILE A 195 -4.04 6.20 -27.79
C ILE A 195 -5.36 6.27 -28.57
N PRO A 196 -6.06 5.13 -28.78
CA PRO A 196 -7.32 5.12 -29.52
C PRO A 196 -8.43 5.83 -28.74
N ALA A 197 -9.30 6.47 -29.47
CA ALA A 197 -10.52 7.06 -28.92
C ALA A 197 -11.49 5.95 -28.48
N PRO A 198 -12.27 6.15 -27.39
CA PRO A 198 -13.25 5.16 -26.94
C PRO A 198 -14.32 4.92 -27.99
N GLU A 199 -14.72 3.64 -28.14
CA GLU A 199 -15.72 3.19 -29.06
C GLU A 199 -16.89 2.53 -28.34
N GLY A 200 -18.10 2.66 -28.88
CA GLY A 200 -19.30 2.01 -28.36
C GLY A 200 -20.51 2.24 -29.29
N ASP A 201 -21.63 1.64 -28.94
CA ASP A 201 -22.88 1.80 -29.65
C ASP A 201 -23.77 2.83 -28.96
N PRO A 202 -24.03 4.02 -29.56
CA PRO A 202 -24.86 5.05 -28.94
C PRO A 202 -26.36 4.68 -28.90
N ASP A 203 -26.80 3.78 -29.76
CA ASP A 203 -28.20 3.36 -29.86
C ASP A 203 -28.49 2.12 -28.99
N ALA A 204 -27.46 1.52 -28.40
CA ALA A 204 -27.61 0.44 -27.44
C ALA A 204 -28.15 0.95 -26.09
N GLY A 205 -28.60 0.02 -25.26
CA GLY A 205 -28.96 0.32 -23.89
C GLY A 205 -27.77 0.83 -23.08
N THR A 206 -28.05 1.63 -22.06
CA THR A 206 -27.00 2.11 -21.12
C THR A 206 -26.22 0.93 -20.55
N GLN A 207 -24.89 1.01 -20.62
CA GLN A 207 -23.96 0.11 -19.92
C GLN A 207 -22.82 0.89 -19.31
N VAL A 208 -22.69 0.85 -17.97
CA VAL A 208 -21.61 1.49 -17.22
C VAL A 208 -21.03 0.47 -16.24
N LEU A 209 -19.80 0.03 -16.50
CA LEU A 209 -19.09 -0.85 -15.56
C LEU A 209 -18.51 -0.02 -14.42
N ILE A 210 -18.88 -0.36 -13.18
CA ILE A 210 -18.37 0.32 -11.99
C ILE A 210 -17.03 -0.29 -11.58
N SER A 211 -16.00 0.52 -11.69
CA SER A 211 -14.61 0.14 -11.40
C SER A 211 -14.09 0.65 -10.07
N THR A 212 -14.63 1.76 -9.58
CA THR A 212 -14.25 2.37 -8.30
C THR A 212 -15.49 2.85 -7.55
N ILE A 213 -15.42 2.86 -6.23
CA ILE A 213 -16.46 3.41 -5.37
C ILE A 213 -15.85 4.55 -4.56
N ASP A 214 -16.59 5.65 -4.48
CA ASP A 214 -16.34 6.74 -3.57
C ASP A 214 -17.49 6.83 -2.57
N TYR A 215 -17.28 7.46 -1.44
CA TYR A 215 -18.28 7.62 -0.41
C TYR A 215 -18.39 9.07 0.04
N ASN A 216 -19.61 9.54 0.17
CA ASN A 216 -19.89 10.86 0.71
C ASN A 216 -21.03 10.73 1.75
N GLU A 217 -20.85 11.32 2.92
CA GLU A 217 -21.82 11.23 4.02
C GLU A 217 -23.24 11.74 3.66
N TYR A 218 -23.34 12.66 2.71
CA TYR A 218 -24.61 13.26 2.30
C TYR A 218 -25.34 12.49 1.19
N VAL A 219 -24.61 11.85 0.29
CA VAL A 219 -25.19 11.18 -0.88
C VAL A 219 -24.96 9.68 -0.87
N GLY A 220 -24.23 9.16 0.13
CA GLY A 220 -23.90 7.74 0.25
C GLY A 220 -22.82 7.29 -0.73
N ARG A 221 -22.90 6.04 -1.18
CA ARG A 221 -21.99 5.48 -2.16
C ARG A 221 -22.15 6.12 -3.53
N ILE A 222 -21.04 6.38 -4.18
CA ILE A 222 -20.94 6.94 -5.53
C ILE A 222 -20.16 5.92 -6.38
N GLY A 223 -20.80 5.34 -7.38
CA GLY A 223 -20.15 4.45 -8.32
C GLY A 223 -19.42 5.25 -9.40
N ILE A 224 -18.15 4.94 -9.63
CA ILE A 224 -17.34 5.56 -10.69
C ILE A 224 -17.06 4.50 -11.74
N GLY A 225 -17.32 4.83 -13.00
CA GLY A 225 -17.12 3.92 -14.12
C GLY A 225 -17.11 4.63 -15.46
N LYS A 226 -16.78 3.88 -16.51
CA LYS A 226 -16.81 4.34 -17.89
C LYS A 226 -18.17 3.96 -18.52
N VAL A 227 -18.74 4.87 -19.29
CA VAL A 227 -19.89 4.57 -20.15
C VAL A 227 -19.38 3.79 -21.37
N ASP A 228 -19.69 2.50 -21.42
CA ASP A 228 -19.26 1.63 -22.53
C ASP A 228 -20.23 1.69 -23.70
N ASN A 229 -21.55 1.72 -23.45
CA ASN A 229 -22.58 1.83 -24.48
C ASN A 229 -23.70 2.76 -24.05
N GLY A 230 -24.40 3.31 -25.03
CA GLY A 230 -25.58 4.17 -24.84
C GLY A 230 -25.24 5.52 -24.18
N SER A 231 -26.16 6.00 -23.38
CA SER A 231 -26.00 7.21 -22.57
C SER A 231 -26.59 7.02 -21.18
N VAL A 232 -26.12 7.80 -20.23
CA VAL A 232 -26.63 7.83 -18.85
C VAL A 232 -27.13 9.24 -18.51
N LYS A 233 -28.33 9.35 -17.88
CA LYS A 233 -28.99 10.63 -17.58
C LYS A 233 -29.43 10.72 -16.13
N VAL A 234 -29.43 11.94 -15.61
CA VAL A 234 -30.04 12.21 -14.30
C VAL A 234 -31.53 11.90 -14.34
N GLY A 235 -32.04 11.23 -13.30
CA GLY A 235 -33.44 10.82 -13.20
C GLY A 235 -33.80 9.56 -14.01
N GLN A 236 -32.84 8.94 -14.69
CA GLN A 236 -33.06 7.68 -15.41
C GLN A 236 -33.26 6.51 -14.44
N ASP A 237 -34.25 5.66 -14.75
CA ASP A 237 -34.43 4.38 -14.06
C ASP A 237 -33.48 3.35 -14.72
N VAL A 238 -32.68 2.68 -13.90
CA VAL A 238 -31.66 1.73 -14.34
C VAL A 238 -31.72 0.46 -13.47
N VAL A 239 -31.05 -0.59 -13.92
CA VAL A 239 -30.86 -1.82 -13.16
C VAL A 239 -29.37 -2.05 -12.91
N ILE A 240 -29.07 -2.52 -11.69
CA ILE A 240 -27.73 -2.96 -11.31
C ILE A 240 -27.70 -4.47 -11.49
N VAL A 241 -26.76 -4.94 -12.29
CA VAL A 241 -26.49 -6.36 -12.56
C VAL A 241 -25.03 -6.69 -12.33
N ASN A 242 -24.71 -7.97 -12.13
CA ASN A 242 -23.33 -8.41 -11.89
C ASN A 242 -23.04 -9.68 -12.68
N ALA A 243 -21.87 -9.75 -13.33
CA ALA A 243 -21.48 -10.89 -14.15
C ALA A 243 -21.27 -12.20 -13.33
N HIS A 244 -20.93 -12.09 -12.05
CA HIS A 244 -20.70 -13.22 -11.14
C HIS A 244 -21.89 -13.55 -10.25
N ASP A 245 -22.88 -12.67 -10.16
CA ASP A 245 -24.12 -12.85 -9.39
C ASP A 245 -25.33 -12.62 -10.30
N LYS A 246 -25.82 -13.71 -10.90
CA LYS A 246 -26.94 -13.69 -11.84
C LYS A 246 -28.28 -13.31 -11.20
N ASP A 247 -28.40 -13.45 -9.88
CA ASP A 247 -29.62 -13.14 -9.13
C ASP A 247 -29.68 -11.65 -8.74
N LYS A 248 -28.58 -10.92 -8.89
CA LYS A 248 -28.51 -9.49 -8.61
C LYS A 248 -29.19 -8.70 -9.72
N LEU A 249 -30.37 -8.19 -9.42
CA LEU A 249 -31.15 -7.33 -10.30
C LEU A 249 -31.85 -6.25 -9.46
N ASN A 250 -31.13 -5.19 -9.12
CA ASN A 250 -31.62 -4.10 -8.30
C ASN A 250 -32.06 -2.92 -9.19
N LYS A 251 -33.33 -2.54 -9.12
CA LYS A 251 -33.83 -1.35 -9.81
C LYS A 251 -33.55 -0.12 -8.98
N VAL A 252 -32.90 0.86 -9.57
CA VAL A 252 -32.53 2.11 -8.92
C VAL A 252 -32.75 3.30 -9.86
N ARG A 253 -32.79 4.50 -9.28
CA ARG A 253 -32.91 5.75 -10.05
C ARG A 253 -31.68 6.63 -9.81
N ILE A 254 -31.06 7.07 -10.90
CA ILE A 254 -29.90 7.97 -10.82
C ILE A 254 -30.35 9.33 -10.28
N THR A 255 -29.79 9.74 -9.16
CA THR A 255 -30.14 11.03 -8.53
C THR A 255 -29.24 12.16 -9.02
N LYS A 256 -27.93 11.88 -9.13
CA LYS A 256 -26.95 12.84 -9.63
C LYS A 256 -25.90 12.13 -10.49
N LEU A 257 -25.40 12.86 -11.46
CA LEU A 257 -24.37 12.43 -12.39
C LEU A 257 -23.27 13.49 -12.45
N TYR A 258 -22.02 13.04 -12.37
CA TYR A 258 -20.87 13.92 -12.42
C TYR A 258 -19.87 13.43 -13.47
N GLU A 259 -19.18 14.37 -14.10
CA GLU A 259 -17.94 14.15 -14.83
C GLU A 259 -16.78 14.83 -14.11
N PHE A 260 -15.55 14.48 -14.48
CA PHE A 260 -14.34 15.11 -13.95
C PHE A 260 -13.93 16.30 -14.84
N ASP A 261 -13.54 17.41 -14.19
CA ASP A 261 -12.94 18.58 -14.82
C ASP A 261 -11.82 19.08 -13.87
N GLY A 262 -10.58 18.96 -14.30
CA GLY A 262 -9.45 19.03 -13.40
C GLY A 262 -9.62 18.02 -12.26
N LEU A 263 -9.48 18.48 -11.04
CA LEU A 263 -9.63 17.69 -9.81
C LEU A 263 -11.07 17.66 -9.27
N LYS A 264 -12.00 18.35 -9.92
CA LYS A 264 -13.37 18.54 -9.43
C LYS A 264 -14.35 17.61 -10.13
N LYS A 265 -15.35 17.16 -9.39
CA LYS A 265 -16.55 16.53 -9.94
C LYS A 265 -17.55 17.63 -10.31
N VAL A 266 -17.89 17.74 -11.57
CA VAL A 266 -18.84 18.70 -12.12
C VAL A 266 -20.15 17.97 -12.42
N GLU A 267 -21.26 18.52 -11.93
CA GLU A 267 -22.60 17.95 -12.15
C GLU A 267 -23.01 18.12 -13.61
N VAL A 268 -23.41 17.02 -14.25
CA VAL A 268 -23.87 16.98 -15.64
C VAL A 268 -25.25 16.34 -15.71
N THR A 269 -26.03 16.67 -16.75
CA THR A 269 -27.37 16.10 -16.94
C THR A 269 -27.35 14.79 -17.71
N GLU A 270 -26.37 14.62 -18.57
CA GLU A 270 -26.20 13.45 -19.44
C GLU A 270 -24.71 13.22 -19.71
N ALA A 271 -24.32 11.95 -19.82
CA ALA A 271 -23.01 11.53 -20.28
C ALA A 271 -23.16 10.38 -21.29
N THR A 272 -22.21 10.28 -22.21
CA THR A 272 -22.27 9.33 -23.32
C THR A 272 -21.00 8.48 -23.36
N ILE A 273 -20.91 7.58 -24.36
CA ILE A 273 -19.81 6.65 -24.59
C ILE A 273 -18.44 7.29 -24.31
N GLY A 274 -17.59 6.56 -23.61
CA GLY A 274 -16.22 6.96 -23.28
C GLY A 274 -16.09 7.94 -22.11
N SER A 275 -17.19 8.59 -21.67
CA SER A 275 -17.14 9.43 -20.48
C SER A 275 -16.88 8.60 -19.22
N ILE A 276 -15.97 9.07 -18.37
CA ILE A 276 -15.78 8.55 -17.01
C ILE A 276 -16.71 9.35 -16.10
N VAL A 277 -17.64 8.66 -15.48
CA VAL A 277 -18.72 9.25 -14.69
C VAL A 277 -18.73 8.79 -13.25
N ALA A 278 -19.20 9.69 -12.37
CA ALA A 278 -19.51 9.36 -10.99
C ALA A 278 -21.03 9.45 -10.79
N ILE A 279 -21.66 8.36 -10.36
CA ILE A 279 -23.11 8.17 -10.31
C ILE A 279 -23.55 8.01 -8.86
N SER A 280 -24.52 8.82 -8.41
CA SER A 280 -25.15 8.71 -7.10
C SER A 280 -26.62 8.32 -7.17
N GLY A 281 -27.19 7.88 -6.04
CA GLY A 281 -28.53 7.31 -5.96
C GLY A 281 -28.54 5.78 -6.02
N VAL A 282 -27.36 5.18 -6.06
CA VAL A 282 -27.13 3.72 -6.20
C VAL A 282 -26.59 3.15 -4.88
N THR A 283 -27.43 3.07 -3.86
CA THR A 283 -27.01 2.78 -2.47
C THR A 283 -26.36 1.41 -2.27
N ASP A 284 -26.71 0.43 -3.08
CA ASP A 284 -26.21 -0.96 -3.00
C ASP A 284 -25.32 -1.31 -4.19
N ILE A 285 -24.48 -0.36 -4.61
CA ILE A 285 -23.56 -0.57 -5.71
C ILE A 285 -22.23 -1.14 -5.19
N HIS A 286 -21.69 -2.09 -5.94
CA HIS A 286 -20.39 -2.71 -5.68
C HIS A 286 -19.50 -2.61 -6.92
N ILE A 287 -18.21 -2.74 -6.70
CA ILE A 287 -17.24 -2.81 -7.81
C ILE A 287 -17.51 -4.06 -8.64
N GLY A 288 -17.48 -3.91 -9.95
CA GLY A 288 -17.83 -4.97 -10.91
C GLY A 288 -19.32 -5.06 -11.23
N ASP A 289 -20.14 -4.25 -10.59
CA ASP A 289 -21.53 -4.09 -11.01
C ASP A 289 -21.59 -3.32 -12.32
N THR A 290 -22.55 -3.67 -13.14
CA THR A 290 -22.87 -2.93 -14.35
C THR A 290 -24.22 -2.24 -14.19
N ILE A 291 -24.24 -0.95 -14.44
CA ILE A 291 -25.49 -0.18 -14.53
C ILE A 291 -26.01 -0.31 -15.96
N CYS A 292 -27.21 -0.88 -16.10
CA CYS A 292 -27.83 -1.14 -17.40
C CYS A 292 -29.22 -0.50 -17.51
N SER A 293 -29.65 -0.29 -18.78
CA SER A 293 -31.07 -0.03 -19.07
C SER A 293 -31.92 -1.22 -18.64
N PRO A 294 -33.14 -0.99 -18.10
CA PRO A 294 -34.03 -2.07 -17.67
C PRO A 294 -34.39 -3.07 -18.79
N GLU A 295 -34.39 -2.61 -20.03
CA GLU A 295 -34.73 -3.40 -21.21
C GLU A 295 -33.61 -4.37 -21.63
N HIS A 296 -32.34 -4.03 -21.30
CA HIS A 296 -31.14 -4.79 -21.68
C HIS A 296 -30.21 -4.94 -20.47
N PRO A 297 -30.54 -5.80 -19.51
CA PRO A 297 -29.74 -6.01 -18.29
C PRO A 297 -28.55 -6.96 -18.53
N GLU A 298 -27.60 -6.54 -19.35
CA GLU A 298 -26.41 -7.32 -19.73
C GLU A 298 -25.18 -6.88 -18.93
N PRO A 299 -24.67 -7.70 -18.00
CA PRO A 299 -23.49 -7.35 -17.22
C PRO A 299 -22.23 -7.43 -18.06
N ILE A 300 -21.32 -6.46 -17.89
CA ILE A 300 -19.98 -6.48 -18.49
C ILE A 300 -19.11 -7.45 -17.65
N PRO A 301 -18.41 -8.40 -18.28
CA PRO A 301 -17.48 -9.28 -17.59
C PRO A 301 -16.35 -8.49 -16.90
N PHE A 302 -16.07 -8.83 -15.64
CA PHE A 302 -14.93 -8.26 -14.93
C PHE A 302 -14.17 -9.36 -14.17
N GLN A 303 -12.90 -9.12 -13.87
CA GLN A 303 -12.12 -10.02 -13.03
C GLN A 303 -12.53 -9.86 -11.57
N LYS A 304 -12.73 -11.00 -10.89
CA LYS A 304 -13.04 -10.99 -9.48
C LYS A 304 -11.87 -10.41 -8.69
N ILE A 305 -12.18 -9.54 -7.75
CA ILE A 305 -11.17 -8.92 -6.88
C ILE A 305 -10.41 -10.03 -6.16
N SER A 306 -9.07 -9.94 -6.15
CA SER A 306 -8.24 -10.90 -5.41
C SER A 306 -8.59 -10.86 -3.93
N GLU A 307 -8.68 -12.03 -3.31
CA GLU A 307 -9.00 -12.14 -1.90
C GLU A 307 -7.84 -11.62 -1.02
N PRO A 308 -8.13 -11.13 0.19
CA PRO A 308 -7.11 -10.80 1.17
C PRO A 308 -6.16 -11.97 1.43
N THR A 309 -4.88 -11.69 1.69
CA THR A 309 -3.85 -12.68 1.97
C THR A 309 -3.38 -12.70 3.41
N ILE A 310 -3.56 -11.58 4.13
CA ILE A 310 -3.18 -11.45 5.54
C ILE A 310 -4.34 -10.93 6.37
N ALA A 311 -4.31 -11.23 7.67
CA ALA A 311 -5.27 -10.73 8.63
C ALA A 311 -4.58 -10.28 9.93
N MET A 312 -5.19 -9.33 10.63
CA MET A 312 -4.81 -8.88 11.95
C MET A 312 -6.06 -8.76 12.83
N HIS A 313 -5.91 -8.95 14.13
CA HIS A 313 -6.97 -8.64 15.08
C HIS A 313 -6.82 -7.20 15.57
N PHE A 314 -7.88 -6.43 15.38
CA PHE A 314 -8.05 -5.08 15.94
C PHE A 314 -8.92 -5.21 17.18
N MET A 315 -8.46 -4.74 18.31
CA MET A 315 -9.16 -4.88 19.58
C MET A 315 -9.12 -3.61 20.41
N VAL A 316 -10.06 -3.50 21.32
CA VAL A 316 -10.07 -2.43 22.31
C VAL A 316 -8.77 -2.49 23.12
N ASN A 317 -8.17 -1.32 23.36
CA ASN A 317 -7.00 -1.24 24.24
C ASN A 317 -7.45 -1.42 25.70
N ASP A 318 -6.98 -2.48 26.34
CA ASP A 318 -7.24 -2.82 27.74
C ASP A 318 -5.99 -2.70 28.63
N SER A 319 -4.99 -1.94 28.17
CA SER A 319 -3.76 -1.68 28.92
C SER A 319 -4.01 -0.79 30.14
N PRO A 320 -3.11 -0.78 31.13
CA PRO A 320 -3.19 0.14 32.28
C PRO A 320 -3.18 1.63 31.92
N LEU A 321 -2.72 2.00 30.73
CA LEU A 321 -2.71 3.37 30.21
C LEU A 321 -3.86 3.65 29.24
N ALA A 322 -4.79 2.71 29.07
CA ALA A 322 -5.91 2.85 28.14
C ALA A 322 -6.78 4.07 28.43
N GLY A 323 -7.23 4.76 27.38
CA GLY A 323 -8.15 5.89 27.46
C GLY A 323 -7.51 7.21 27.93
N GLN A 324 -6.20 7.29 28.02
CA GLN A 324 -5.51 8.53 28.42
C GLN A 324 -5.22 9.45 27.23
N GLU A 325 -5.05 8.91 26.05
CA GLU A 325 -4.57 9.64 24.85
C GLU A 325 -5.60 9.67 23.71
N GLY A 326 -6.44 8.63 23.59
CA GLY A 326 -7.43 8.50 22.52
C GLY A 326 -8.77 9.17 22.82
N LYS A 327 -9.43 9.68 21.78
CA LYS A 327 -10.83 10.17 21.85
C LYS A 327 -11.82 9.02 21.69
N PHE A 328 -11.51 8.07 20.82
CA PHE A 328 -12.38 6.95 20.45
C PHE A 328 -11.75 5.65 20.95
N VAL A 329 -12.24 5.17 22.09
CA VAL A 329 -11.61 4.08 22.86
C VAL A 329 -12.53 2.87 23.07
N THR A 330 -13.79 2.93 22.58
CA THR A 330 -14.79 1.88 22.82
C THR A 330 -14.90 0.90 21.65
N SER A 331 -15.34 -0.32 21.94
CA SER A 331 -15.65 -1.35 20.94
C SER A 331 -16.61 -0.85 19.86
N ARG A 332 -17.62 -0.06 20.24
CA ARG A 332 -18.57 0.53 19.31
C ARG A 332 -17.89 1.50 18.33
N HIS A 333 -17.04 2.41 18.82
CA HIS A 333 -16.31 3.34 17.96
C HIS A 333 -15.40 2.59 16.99
N LEU A 334 -14.68 1.59 17.49
CA LEU A 334 -13.80 0.76 16.69
C LEU A 334 -14.58 0.01 15.60
N ARG A 335 -15.71 -0.62 15.99
CA ARG A 335 -16.60 -1.30 15.06
C ARG A 335 -17.12 -0.38 13.96
N ASP A 336 -17.74 0.74 14.36
CA ASP A 336 -18.37 1.67 13.42
C ASP A 336 -17.32 2.20 12.41
N ARG A 337 -16.10 2.49 12.87
CA ARG A 337 -15.00 2.96 12.02
C ARG A 337 -14.51 1.88 11.04
N LEU A 338 -14.26 0.66 11.53
CA LEU A 338 -13.80 -0.44 10.69
C LEU A 338 -14.84 -0.84 9.63
N PHE A 339 -16.11 -0.88 10.00
CA PHE A 339 -17.17 -1.19 9.04
C PHE A 339 -17.45 -0.02 8.07
N SER A 340 -17.21 1.22 8.46
CA SER A 340 -17.31 2.36 7.55
C SER A 340 -16.24 2.33 6.46
N GLU A 341 -15.04 1.79 6.74
CA GLU A 341 -13.97 1.63 5.77
C GLU A 341 -14.39 0.74 4.58
N LEU A 342 -15.22 -0.27 4.83
CA LEU A 342 -15.75 -1.16 3.79
C LEU A 342 -16.60 -0.43 2.74
N ASN A 343 -17.00 0.82 3.00
CA ASN A 343 -17.74 1.62 2.01
C ASN A 343 -16.83 2.16 0.92
N SER A 344 -15.56 2.39 1.23
CA SER A 344 -14.55 2.93 0.32
C SER A 344 -13.53 1.88 -0.11
N ASP A 345 -13.11 1.01 0.80
CA ASP A 345 -12.12 -0.03 0.54
C ASP A 345 -12.76 -1.41 0.40
N VAL A 346 -12.92 -1.85 -0.82
CA VAL A 346 -13.53 -3.16 -1.15
C VAL A 346 -12.55 -4.33 -1.07
N SER A 347 -11.25 -4.06 -0.93
CA SER A 347 -10.23 -5.10 -0.76
C SER A 347 -10.02 -5.47 0.71
N LEU A 348 -10.62 -4.72 1.61
CA LEU A 348 -10.65 -4.99 3.03
C LEU A 348 -11.81 -5.91 3.39
N ARG A 349 -11.60 -6.80 4.35
CA ARG A 349 -12.66 -7.59 4.97
C ARG A 349 -12.61 -7.41 6.48
N VAL A 350 -13.73 -7.12 7.09
CA VAL A 350 -13.90 -6.99 8.55
C VAL A 350 -14.89 -8.02 9.02
N GLU A 351 -14.48 -8.84 9.98
CA GLU A 351 -15.30 -9.90 10.57
C GLU A 351 -15.35 -9.71 12.10
N GLU A 352 -16.53 -9.83 12.67
CA GLU A 352 -16.69 -9.89 14.12
C GLU A 352 -16.14 -11.24 14.62
N THR A 353 -15.48 -11.22 15.77
CA THR A 353 -14.99 -12.45 16.43
C THR A 353 -15.93 -12.85 17.58
N ASP A 354 -15.69 -14.01 18.18
CA ASP A 354 -16.41 -14.44 19.38
C ASP A 354 -16.24 -13.47 20.57
N ASN A 355 -15.18 -12.65 20.54
CA ASN A 355 -14.96 -11.58 21.48
C ASN A 355 -15.50 -10.26 20.93
N MET A 356 -16.51 -9.67 21.58
CA MET A 356 -17.16 -8.41 21.16
C MET A 356 -16.20 -7.20 21.10
N ASP A 357 -15.03 -7.29 21.74
CA ASP A 357 -14.01 -6.24 21.75
C ASP A 357 -12.91 -6.47 20.73
N SER A 358 -13.05 -7.45 19.83
CA SER A 358 -12.05 -7.82 18.84
C SER A 358 -12.68 -8.03 17.46
N PHE A 359 -12.02 -7.51 16.42
CA PHE A 359 -12.43 -7.61 15.02
C PHE A 359 -11.29 -8.18 14.21
N LYS A 360 -11.57 -9.16 13.35
CA LYS A 360 -10.60 -9.67 12.40
C LYS A 360 -10.66 -8.83 11.14
N VAL A 361 -9.56 -8.15 10.85
CA VAL A 361 -9.41 -7.29 9.68
C VAL A 361 -8.43 -7.94 8.72
N SER A 362 -8.88 -8.23 7.50
CA SER A 362 -8.09 -8.90 6.48
C SER A 362 -7.83 -7.96 5.31
N GLY A 363 -6.59 -7.91 4.85
CA GLY A 363 -6.12 -7.06 3.76
C GLY A 363 -5.18 -7.79 2.82
N ARG A 364 -4.70 -7.11 1.78
CA ARG A 364 -3.83 -7.69 0.77
C ARG A 364 -2.38 -7.79 1.18
N GLY A 365 -1.93 -6.86 2.04
CA GLY A 365 -0.54 -6.78 2.47
C GLY A 365 -0.39 -5.99 3.77
N GLU A 366 0.82 -6.01 4.35
CA GLU A 366 1.13 -5.30 5.60
C GLU A 366 1.01 -3.79 5.43
N LEU A 367 1.44 -3.24 4.29
CA LEU A 367 1.33 -1.81 4.00
C LEU A 367 -0.12 -1.36 3.98
N HIS A 368 -1.02 -2.15 3.40
CA HIS A 368 -2.45 -1.84 3.35
C HIS A 368 -3.04 -1.71 4.76
N LEU A 369 -2.76 -2.68 5.64
CA LEU A 369 -3.24 -2.63 7.03
C LEU A 369 -2.55 -1.54 7.85
N SER A 370 -1.25 -1.25 7.62
CA SER A 370 -0.52 -0.18 8.32
C SER A 370 -1.07 1.20 7.97
N VAL A 371 -1.51 1.42 6.72
CA VAL A 371 -2.18 2.65 6.29
C VAL A 371 -3.50 2.85 7.03
N LEU A 372 -4.32 1.80 7.13
CA LEU A 372 -5.57 1.85 7.90
C LEU A 372 -5.31 2.20 9.37
N ILE A 373 -4.34 1.54 9.99
CA ILE A 373 -3.94 1.80 11.38
C ILE A 373 -3.52 3.27 11.56
N GLU A 374 -2.68 3.79 10.67
CA GLU A 374 -2.19 5.16 10.78
C GLU A 374 -3.30 6.20 10.55
N ASN A 375 -4.24 5.95 9.62
CA ASN A 375 -5.42 6.79 9.43
C ASN A 375 -6.24 6.86 10.71
N MET A 376 -6.58 5.71 11.29
CA MET A 376 -7.35 5.65 12.53
C MET A 376 -6.63 6.33 13.70
N ARG A 377 -5.31 6.15 13.81
CA ARG A 377 -4.47 6.82 14.81
C ARG A 377 -4.59 8.34 14.70
N ARG A 378 -4.47 8.91 13.50
CA ARG A 378 -4.59 10.36 13.24
C ARG A 378 -6.00 10.91 13.47
N GLU A 379 -7.01 10.09 13.27
CA GLU A 379 -8.40 10.43 13.58
C GLU A 379 -8.67 10.46 15.09
N GLY A 380 -7.75 9.98 15.91
CA GLY A 380 -7.85 10.01 17.38
C GLY A 380 -8.35 8.71 18.01
N TYR A 381 -8.29 7.60 17.28
CA TYR A 381 -8.62 6.28 17.82
C TYR A 381 -7.49 5.72 18.66
N GLU A 382 -7.87 5.01 19.72
CA GLU A 382 -6.97 4.21 20.56
C GLU A 382 -7.45 2.75 20.55
N PHE A 383 -6.56 1.84 20.18
CA PHE A 383 -6.85 0.42 20.02
C PHE A 383 -5.56 -0.40 20.10
N ALA A 384 -5.68 -1.72 20.10
CA ALA A 384 -4.54 -2.62 20.01
C ALA A 384 -4.66 -3.52 18.80
N VAL A 385 -3.52 -3.95 18.25
CA VAL A 385 -3.49 -4.92 17.15
C VAL A 385 -2.60 -6.11 17.46
N SER A 386 -2.96 -7.26 16.90
CA SER A 386 -2.15 -8.47 16.96
C SER A 386 -1.11 -8.49 15.84
N LYS A 387 -0.17 -9.45 15.92
CA LYS A 387 0.69 -9.80 14.80
C LYS A 387 -0.14 -10.17 13.57
N ALA A 388 0.36 -9.78 12.39
CA ALA A 388 -0.21 -10.20 11.12
C ALA A 388 -0.07 -11.71 10.92
N GLU A 389 -1.14 -12.33 10.47
CA GLU A 389 -1.22 -13.76 10.15
C GLU A 389 -1.64 -13.95 8.70
N VAL A 390 -1.02 -14.90 8.00
CA VAL A 390 -1.42 -15.22 6.63
C VAL A 390 -2.73 -16.03 6.62
N LEU A 391 -3.55 -15.78 5.62
CA LEU A 391 -4.79 -16.51 5.42
C LEU A 391 -4.52 -17.78 4.62
N TYR A 392 -4.77 -18.93 5.25
CA TYR A 392 -4.61 -20.23 4.63
C TYR A 392 -5.86 -20.63 3.85
N LYS A 393 -5.67 -21.36 2.76
CA LYS A 393 -6.74 -22.07 2.05
C LYS A 393 -6.60 -23.57 2.22
N THR A 394 -7.61 -24.29 1.79
CA THR A 394 -7.61 -25.76 1.78
C THR A 394 -7.93 -26.21 0.36
N ASP A 395 -7.13 -27.11 -0.20
CA ASP A 395 -7.39 -27.70 -1.51
C ASP A 395 -8.57 -28.69 -1.45
N GLU A 396 -8.99 -29.19 -2.61
CA GLU A 396 -10.07 -30.17 -2.72
C GLU A 396 -9.77 -31.49 -1.97
N ARG A 397 -8.52 -31.75 -1.62
CA ARG A 397 -8.06 -32.93 -0.88
C ARG A 397 -7.86 -32.69 0.61
N GLY A 398 -8.24 -31.50 1.12
CA GLY A 398 -8.09 -31.12 2.51
C GLY A 398 -6.67 -30.72 2.92
N LYS A 399 -5.74 -30.49 1.97
CA LYS A 399 -4.38 -30.03 2.27
C LYS A 399 -4.36 -28.51 2.42
N LYS A 400 -3.58 -28.06 3.40
CA LYS A 400 -3.37 -26.64 3.70
C LYS A 400 -2.53 -25.99 2.60
N LEU A 401 -3.04 -24.89 2.05
CA LEU A 401 -2.36 -24.01 1.10
C LEU A 401 -2.04 -22.68 1.77
N GLU A 402 -0.93 -22.06 1.41
CA GLU A 402 -0.51 -20.77 1.88
C GLU A 402 -0.21 -19.80 0.73
N PRO A 403 -0.40 -18.48 0.92
CA PRO A 403 -0.10 -17.49 -0.10
C PRO A 403 1.41 -17.46 -0.36
N MET A 404 1.79 -17.46 -1.64
CA MET A 404 3.16 -17.39 -2.13
C MET A 404 3.40 -16.03 -2.80
N GLU A 405 4.57 -15.48 -2.60
CA GLU A 405 5.03 -14.26 -3.24
C GLU A 405 6.27 -14.52 -4.09
N ARG A 406 6.35 -13.81 -5.19
CA ARG A 406 7.56 -13.68 -5.98
C ARG A 406 8.33 -12.47 -5.48
N ALA A 407 9.51 -12.71 -4.92
CA ALA A 407 10.37 -11.66 -4.39
C ALA A 407 11.52 -11.39 -5.36
N PHE A 408 11.69 -10.13 -5.72
CA PHE A 408 12.81 -9.62 -6.50
C PHE A 408 13.71 -8.81 -5.57
N VAL A 409 14.96 -9.23 -5.47
CA VAL A 409 15.91 -8.65 -4.52
C VAL A 409 17.13 -8.15 -5.26
N ASP A 410 17.31 -6.83 -5.31
CA ASP A 410 18.47 -6.20 -5.90
C ASP A 410 19.45 -5.82 -4.79
N VAL A 411 20.64 -6.40 -4.81
CA VAL A 411 21.65 -6.20 -3.77
C VAL A 411 23.04 -6.09 -4.37
N PRO A 412 23.95 -5.34 -3.73
CA PRO A 412 25.36 -5.43 -4.05
C PRO A 412 25.83 -6.89 -3.97
N GLU A 413 26.69 -7.30 -4.90
CA GLU A 413 27.13 -8.70 -5.04
C GLU A 413 27.69 -9.28 -3.73
N GLU A 414 28.35 -8.44 -2.90
CA GLU A 414 28.89 -8.86 -1.60
C GLU A 414 27.83 -9.33 -0.60
N PHE A 415 26.56 -8.88 -0.70
CA PHE A 415 25.48 -9.25 0.21
C PHE A 415 24.58 -10.37 -0.35
N ALA A 416 24.70 -10.73 -1.62
CA ALA A 416 23.84 -11.73 -2.27
C ALA A 416 23.83 -13.06 -1.52
N GLY A 417 24.99 -13.56 -1.07
CA GLY A 417 25.10 -14.81 -0.33
C GLY A 417 24.33 -14.81 1.00
N SER A 418 24.42 -13.73 1.78
CA SER A 418 23.70 -13.58 3.05
C SER A 418 22.19 -13.55 2.85
N VAL A 419 21.73 -12.85 1.81
CA VAL A 419 20.29 -12.74 1.47
C VAL A 419 19.76 -14.10 1.02
N ILE A 420 20.49 -14.84 0.18
CA ILE A 420 20.10 -16.19 -0.26
C ILE A 420 19.95 -17.13 0.94
N GLU A 421 20.92 -17.15 1.86
CA GLU A 421 20.85 -17.96 3.07
C GLU A 421 19.61 -17.64 3.91
N LYS A 422 19.35 -16.36 4.15
CA LYS A 422 18.22 -15.92 4.99
C LYS A 422 16.87 -16.23 4.36
N LEU A 423 16.67 -15.90 3.09
CA LEU A 423 15.42 -16.21 2.40
C LEU A 423 15.18 -17.70 2.27
N SER A 424 16.22 -18.50 2.03
CA SER A 424 16.11 -19.97 2.00
C SER A 424 15.72 -20.54 3.36
N THR A 425 16.26 -20.01 4.46
CA THR A 425 15.85 -20.39 5.83
C THR A 425 14.37 -20.08 6.09
N ARG A 426 13.85 -19.04 5.47
CA ARG A 426 12.43 -18.60 5.50
C ARG A 426 11.56 -19.32 4.45
N LYS A 427 12.05 -20.44 3.89
CA LYS A 427 11.37 -21.28 2.89
C LYS A 427 11.24 -20.65 1.50
N GLY A 428 12.05 -19.66 1.19
CA GLY A 428 12.19 -19.12 -0.15
C GLY A 428 12.96 -20.09 -1.07
N GLU A 429 12.51 -20.21 -2.29
CA GLU A 429 13.15 -21.00 -3.36
C GLU A 429 13.71 -20.04 -4.39
N LEU A 430 15.03 -20.05 -4.57
CA LEU A 430 15.71 -19.24 -5.58
C LEU A 430 15.32 -19.73 -6.97
N GLN A 431 14.76 -18.86 -7.79
CA GLN A 431 14.35 -19.15 -9.16
C GLN A 431 15.38 -18.64 -10.18
N GLY A 432 16.00 -17.51 -9.89
CA GLY A 432 16.96 -16.89 -10.79
C GLY A 432 17.96 -15.99 -10.06
N MET A 433 19.11 -15.80 -10.68
CA MET A 433 20.15 -14.87 -10.25
C MET A 433 20.84 -14.30 -11.48
N GLY A 434 20.96 -12.98 -11.57
CA GLY A 434 21.62 -12.29 -12.66
C GLY A 434 22.25 -10.97 -12.24
N SER A 435 23.32 -10.57 -12.91
CA SER A 435 23.93 -9.24 -12.72
C SER A 435 23.11 -8.20 -13.46
N ILE A 436 22.80 -7.09 -12.78
CA ILE A 436 22.07 -5.95 -13.35
C ILE A 436 22.97 -4.73 -13.60
N GLY A 437 24.29 -4.93 -13.59
CA GLY A 437 25.25 -3.84 -13.75
C GLY A 437 25.59 -3.12 -12.45
N GLY A 438 26.58 -2.20 -12.49
CA GLY A 438 26.95 -1.38 -11.32
C GLY A 438 27.41 -2.15 -10.07
N GLY A 439 27.74 -3.43 -10.18
CA GLY A 439 28.12 -4.28 -9.03
C GLY A 439 26.92 -4.81 -8.23
N PHE A 440 25.70 -4.74 -8.81
CA PHE A 440 24.48 -5.27 -8.22
C PHE A 440 24.08 -6.59 -8.86
N THR A 441 23.47 -7.46 -8.05
CA THR A 441 22.89 -8.73 -8.46
C THR A 441 21.41 -8.74 -8.13
N ARG A 442 20.58 -9.15 -9.08
CA ARG A 442 19.15 -9.43 -8.90
C ARG A 442 18.96 -10.88 -8.56
N LEU A 443 18.25 -11.15 -7.47
CA LEU A 443 17.84 -12.47 -7.03
C LEU A 443 16.32 -12.55 -7.16
N GLU A 444 15.82 -13.66 -7.69
CA GLU A 444 14.40 -13.94 -7.80
C GLU A 444 14.03 -15.14 -6.97
N PHE A 445 13.06 -15.00 -6.07
CA PHE A 445 12.59 -16.06 -5.17
C PHE A 445 11.09 -16.26 -5.28
N VAL A 446 10.64 -17.49 -5.09
CA VAL A 446 9.26 -17.81 -4.72
C VAL A 446 9.25 -18.20 -3.25
N ILE A 447 8.53 -17.42 -2.41
CA ILE A 447 8.58 -17.53 -0.96
C ILE A 447 7.17 -17.44 -0.37
N PRO A 448 6.83 -18.19 0.71
CA PRO A 448 5.59 -18.00 1.42
C PRO A 448 5.49 -16.56 1.97
N SER A 449 4.33 -15.88 1.82
CA SER A 449 4.14 -14.50 2.32
C SER A 449 4.52 -14.37 3.79
N ARG A 450 4.23 -15.37 4.62
CA ARG A 450 4.66 -15.38 6.02
C ARG A 450 6.19 -15.40 6.18
N GLY A 451 6.96 -15.87 5.21
CA GLY A 451 8.43 -15.83 5.22
C GLY A 451 9.01 -14.42 5.07
N LEU A 452 8.24 -13.50 4.52
CA LEU A 452 8.61 -12.09 4.34
C LEU A 452 8.23 -11.21 5.53
N ILE A 453 7.26 -11.66 6.35
CA ILE A 453 6.86 -10.94 7.57
C ILE A 453 8.08 -10.75 8.49
N GLY A 454 8.37 -9.48 8.83
CA GLY A 454 9.52 -9.12 9.66
C GLY A 454 10.89 -9.29 9.00
N TYR A 455 10.97 -9.51 7.68
CA TYR A 455 12.26 -9.63 7.00
C TYR A 455 12.81 -8.30 6.50
N ARG A 456 11.95 -7.32 6.25
CA ARG A 456 12.37 -6.04 5.63
C ARG A 456 13.37 -5.27 6.48
N GLY A 457 13.15 -5.19 7.79
CA GLY A 457 14.09 -4.56 8.74
C GLY A 457 15.43 -5.30 8.82
N GLU A 458 15.39 -6.64 8.82
CA GLU A 458 16.59 -7.49 8.79
C GLU A 458 17.37 -7.31 7.48
N PHE A 459 16.66 -7.28 6.35
CA PHE A 459 17.22 -7.06 5.03
C PHE A 459 17.95 -5.73 4.89
N MET A 460 17.35 -4.63 5.37
CA MET A 460 18.00 -3.32 5.37
C MET A 460 19.27 -3.30 6.20
N THR A 461 19.29 -4.02 7.32
CA THR A 461 20.49 -4.13 8.16
C THR A 461 21.59 -4.94 7.45
N ASP A 462 21.23 -6.07 6.84
CA ASP A 462 22.18 -6.96 6.15
C ASP A 462 22.82 -6.32 4.92
N THR A 463 22.04 -5.53 4.19
CA THR A 463 22.49 -4.83 2.98
C THR A 463 23.04 -3.43 3.27
N LYS A 464 23.15 -3.04 4.55
CA LYS A 464 23.56 -1.70 4.99
C LYS A 464 22.76 -0.57 4.32
N GLY A 465 21.47 -0.84 4.06
CA GLY A 465 20.58 0.11 3.39
C GLY A 465 20.69 0.17 1.86
N ASN A 466 21.56 -0.65 1.24
CA ASN A 466 21.79 -0.61 -0.21
C ASN A 466 20.98 -1.66 -1.00
N GLY A 467 20.12 -2.44 -0.33
CA GLY A 467 19.31 -3.45 -0.99
C GLY A 467 17.90 -2.95 -1.29
N ILE A 468 17.32 -3.45 -2.37
CA ILE A 468 15.91 -3.22 -2.75
C ILE A 468 15.20 -4.57 -2.72
N LEU A 469 14.09 -4.64 -2.00
CA LEU A 469 13.24 -5.83 -1.90
C LEU A 469 11.84 -5.48 -2.38
N ASN A 470 11.45 -6.07 -3.50
CA ASN A 470 10.11 -5.97 -4.07
C ASN A 470 9.44 -7.33 -4.07
N THR A 471 8.15 -7.36 -3.73
CA THR A 471 7.37 -8.59 -3.68
C THR A 471 6.05 -8.43 -4.41
N VAL A 472 5.59 -9.51 -5.03
CA VAL A 472 4.33 -9.58 -5.75
C VAL A 472 3.65 -10.89 -5.39
N PHE A 473 2.37 -10.85 -4.99
CA PHE A 473 1.58 -12.06 -4.80
C PHE A 473 1.51 -12.87 -6.10
N GLU A 474 1.81 -14.16 -6.02
CA GLU A 474 1.80 -15.06 -7.18
C GLU A 474 0.55 -15.95 -7.19
N ASP A 475 0.41 -16.83 -6.22
CA ASP A 475 -0.73 -17.75 -6.09
C ASP A 475 -0.68 -18.43 -4.71
N TYR A 476 -1.58 -19.37 -4.45
CA TYR A 476 -1.56 -20.23 -3.28
C TYR A 476 -0.77 -21.51 -3.58
N GLY A 477 0.27 -21.76 -2.79
CA GLY A 477 1.11 -22.96 -2.86
C GLY A 477 0.95 -23.89 -1.66
N PRO A 478 1.50 -25.10 -1.72
CA PRO A 478 1.50 -26.03 -0.60
C PRO A 478 2.21 -25.45 0.63
N TYR A 479 1.67 -25.72 1.83
CA TYR A 479 2.29 -25.30 3.09
C TYR A 479 3.71 -25.90 3.24
N LYS A 480 4.72 -25.04 3.42
CA LYS A 480 6.15 -25.41 3.45
C LYS A 480 6.71 -25.69 4.86
N GLY A 481 5.83 -25.93 5.84
CA GLY A 481 6.25 -26.20 7.22
C GLY A 481 6.55 -24.93 8.02
N ASP A 482 6.97 -25.08 9.27
CA ASP A 482 7.16 -23.95 10.19
C ASP A 482 8.36 -23.08 9.81
N ILE A 483 8.22 -21.77 10.08
CA ILE A 483 9.26 -20.76 9.90
C ILE A 483 9.49 -20.11 11.26
N ALA A 484 10.76 -20.02 11.68
CA ALA A 484 11.14 -19.25 12.86
C ALA A 484 11.19 -17.76 12.52
N TYR A 485 10.28 -16.96 13.10
CA TYR A 485 10.16 -15.54 12.79
C TYR A 485 11.19 -14.68 13.50
N ARG A 486 11.20 -14.69 14.83
CA ARG A 486 12.06 -13.83 15.64
C ARG A 486 13.04 -14.67 16.44
N LYS A 487 14.33 -14.34 16.32
CA LYS A 487 15.40 -15.01 17.06
C LYS A 487 15.65 -14.40 18.43
N GLN A 488 15.24 -13.15 18.66
CA GLN A 488 15.54 -12.38 19.85
C GLN A 488 14.29 -12.18 20.71
N GLY A 489 14.43 -12.29 22.04
CA GLY A 489 13.36 -12.10 22.99
C GLY A 489 13.04 -10.63 23.26
N SER A 490 12.08 -10.39 24.12
CA SER A 490 11.67 -9.06 24.59
C SER A 490 12.27 -8.74 25.97
N LEU A 491 12.64 -7.47 26.18
CA LEU A 491 12.85 -6.90 27.49
C LEU A 491 11.50 -6.38 28.00
N ILE A 492 11.04 -6.88 29.15
CA ILE A 492 9.69 -6.64 29.66
C ILE A 492 9.77 -5.85 30.96
N ALA A 493 8.94 -4.83 31.14
CA ALA A 493 8.84 -4.11 32.38
C ALA A 493 8.22 -5.02 33.47
N PHE A 494 8.91 -5.13 34.61
CA PHE A 494 8.49 -5.94 35.73
C PHE A 494 7.36 -5.30 36.54
N GLU A 495 7.39 -3.98 36.70
CA GLU A 495 6.41 -3.21 37.48
C GLU A 495 5.94 -1.96 36.76
N SER A 496 4.83 -1.41 37.22
CA SER A 496 4.29 -0.16 36.68
C SER A 496 4.92 1.03 37.39
N GLY A 497 5.26 2.08 36.64
CA GLY A 497 5.86 3.29 37.19
C GLY A 497 6.44 4.19 36.10
N GLU A 498 7.35 5.05 36.48
CA GLU A 498 8.12 5.91 35.60
C GLU A 498 9.57 5.39 35.52
N THR A 499 10.09 5.31 34.31
CA THR A 499 11.46 4.84 34.07
C THR A 499 12.48 5.82 34.64
N VAL A 500 13.51 5.29 35.30
CA VAL A 500 14.59 6.09 35.85
C VAL A 500 15.94 5.75 35.21
N ALA A 501 16.81 6.74 35.10
CA ALA A 501 18.11 6.58 34.43
C ALA A 501 18.94 5.40 35.01
N TYR A 502 18.88 5.15 36.33
CA TYR A 502 19.59 4.03 36.93
C TYR A 502 19.03 2.66 36.52
N GLY A 503 17.72 2.53 36.44
CA GLY A 503 17.06 1.30 35.99
C GLY A 503 17.37 1.00 34.52
N LEU A 504 17.32 2.02 33.67
CA LEU A 504 17.62 1.92 32.22
C LEU A 504 19.11 1.61 31.98
N PHE A 505 20.02 2.20 32.75
CA PHE A 505 21.45 1.93 32.66
C PHE A 505 21.77 0.44 32.87
N ASN A 506 21.11 -0.19 33.85
CA ASN A 506 21.26 -1.63 34.08
C ASN A 506 20.58 -2.51 33.03
N ALA A 507 19.56 -1.97 32.37
CA ALA A 507 18.80 -2.68 31.32
C ALA A 507 19.48 -2.65 29.95
N GLN A 508 20.19 -1.56 29.60
CA GLN A 508 20.85 -1.39 28.28
C GLN A 508 21.91 -2.45 27.98
N ASP A 509 22.53 -3.05 28.98
CA ASP A 509 23.50 -4.16 28.82
C ASP A 509 22.83 -5.47 28.33
N ARG A 510 21.51 -5.56 28.40
CA ARG A 510 20.73 -6.72 27.98
C ARG A 510 20.27 -6.65 26.54
N GLY A 511 20.21 -5.46 25.96
CA GLY A 511 19.77 -5.26 24.59
C GLY A 511 19.44 -3.81 24.26
N THR A 512 18.68 -3.61 23.18
CA THR A 512 18.29 -2.29 22.72
C THR A 512 16.98 -1.84 23.38
N LEU A 513 17.00 -0.67 24.03
CA LEU A 513 15.83 -0.12 24.69
C LEU A 513 14.95 0.68 23.70
N PHE A 514 13.63 0.63 23.91
CA PHE A 514 12.62 1.41 23.18
C PHE A 514 12.11 2.60 23.97
N VAL A 515 12.40 2.66 25.26
CA VAL A 515 11.94 3.70 26.18
C VAL A 515 13.11 4.50 26.75
N GLY A 516 12.90 5.79 26.93
CA GLY A 516 13.83 6.71 27.57
C GLY A 516 13.53 6.93 29.06
N PRO A 517 14.34 7.75 29.76
CA PRO A 517 14.07 8.12 31.14
C PRO A 517 12.88 9.06 31.28
N GLY A 518 12.07 8.87 32.33
CA GLY A 518 10.87 9.67 32.59
C GLY A 518 9.61 9.21 31.83
N GLU A 519 9.66 8.07 31.17
CA GLU A 519 8.50 7.52 30.46
C GLU A 519 7.69 6.60 31.38
N LYS A 520 6.36 6.66 31.24
CA LYS A 520 5.44 5.77 31.96
C LYS A 520 5.47 4.38 31.35
N VAL A 521 5.69 3.38 32.20
CA VAL A 521 5.66 1.96 31.85
C VAL A 521 4.74 1.20 32.79
N TYR A 522 4.28 0.03 32.36
CA TYR A 522 3.47 -0.87 33.18
C TYR A 522 3.97 -2.30 33.10
N ALA A 523 3.65 -3.10 34.11
CA ALA A 523 4.04 -4.51 34.12
C ALA A 523 3.53 -5.25 32.88
N GLY A 524 4.43 -5.95 32.18
CA GLY A 524 4.12 -6.63 30.94
C GLY A 524 4.30 -5.78 29.64
N MET A 525 4.62 -4.48 29.77
CA MET A 525 5.00 -3.66 28.62
C MET A 525 6.39 -4.07 28.11
N VAL A 526 6.57 -4.16 26.82
CA VAL A 526 7.86 -4.43 26.17
C VAL A 526 8.62 -3.12 26.06
N ILE A 527 9.75 -3.05 26.74
CA ILE A 527 10.58 -1.85 26.85
C ILE A 527 11.86 -1.91 26.01
N GLY A 528 12.08 -3.03 25.32
CA GLY A 528 13.23 -3.20 24.45
C GLY A 528 13.33 -4.60 23.86
N GLN A 529 14.32 -4.77 23.00
CA GLN A 529 14.70 -6.03 22.38
C GLN A 529 15.88 -6.65 23.13
N ASN A 530 15.73 -7.91 23.55
CA ASN A 530 16.82 -8.64 24.20
C ASN A 530 17.89 -9.05 23.18
N GLY A 531 19.15 -9.02 23.56
CA GLY A 531 20.25 -9.58 22.77
C GLY A 531 20.25 -11.11 22.69
N LYS A 532 19.42 -11.79 23.52
CA LYS A 532 19.25 -13.25 23.56
C LYS A 532 17.85 -13.65 23.11
N THR A 533 17.66 -14.96 22.93
CA THR A 533 16.39 -15.54 22.42
C THR A 533 15.25 -15.52 23.43
N GLU A 534 15.53 -15.38 24.72
CA GLU A 534 14.53 -15.46 25.80
C GLU A 534 14.02 -14.08 26.19
N ASP A 535 12.76 -14.02 26.60
CA ASP A 535 12.19 -12.84 27.23
C ASP A 535 12.75 -12.67 28.64
N ILE A 536 13.07 -11.44 29.03
CA ILE A 536 13.59 -11.09 30.35
C ILE A 536 12.76 -9.96 30.94
N GLU A 537 12.33 -10.15 32.20
CA GLU A 537 11.68 -9.11 32.99
C GLU A 537 12.72 -8.26 33.69
N LEU A 538 12.62 -6.94 33.56
CA LEU A 538 13.56 -5.98 34.14
C LEU A 538 12.82 -4.88 34.88
N ASN A 539 13.36 -4.50 36.05
CA ASN A 539 12.85 -3.36 36.79
C ASN A 539 13.57 -2.07 36.36
N VAL A 540 12.90 -1.29 35.51
CA VAL A 540 13.42 0.00 35.03
C VAL A 540 12.94 1.21 35.82
N CYS A 541 12.05 0.98 36.80
CA CYS A 541 11.57 2.01 37.74
C CYS A 541 12.42 2.08 38.99
N LYS A 542 13.40 1.20 39.14
CA LYS A 542 14.23 1.09 40.34
C LYS A 542 15.18 2.27 40.49
N THR A 543 15.03 3.02 41.57
CA THR A 543 15.94 4.10 41.94
C THR A 543 17.21 3.57 42.60
N LYS A 544 18.32 4.30 42.50
CA LYS A 544 19.55 3.98 43.23
C LYS A 544 19.31 4.21 44.70
N HIS A 545 19.48 3.18 45.56
CA HIS A 545 19.51 3.37 46.99
C HIS A 545 20.72 4.25 47.37
N LEU A 546 20.46 5.43 47.91
CA LEU A 546 21.47 6.27 48.49
C LEU A 546 21.94 5.59 49.79
N THR A 547 23.04 4.85 49.76
CA THR A 547 23.71 4.37 50.96
C THR A 547 24.55 5.52 51.53
N ASN A 548 24.21 6.00 52.73
CA ASN A 548 24.95 7.04 53.46
C ASN A 548 26.31 6.56 53.98
N THR A 549 26.97 5.62 53.35
CA THR A 549 28.30 5.18 53.72
C THR A 549 29.32 5.98 52.90
N ARG A 550 29.95 6.93 53.55
CA ARG A 550 31.23 7.49 53.13
C ARG A 550 32.26 6.37 53.11
N SER A 551 32.31 5.59 52.08
CA SER A 551 33.36 4.61 51.84
C SER A 551 34.40 5.21 50.93
N TYR A 552 35.58 5.38 51.49
CA TYR A 552 36.92 5.55 50.92
C TYR A 552 37.06 6.13 49.49
N PRO A 553 37.99 7.06 49.29
CA PRO A 553 38.19 7.80 48.02
C PRO A 553 38.96 7.00 46.97
N ARG A 554 38.52 5.80 46.62
CA ARG A 554 39.18 4.95 45.63
C ARG A 554 38.26 4.08 44.80
N SER A 555 37.04 4.49 44.60
CA SER A 555 36.18 3.87 43.55
C SER A 555 35.86 4.94 42.50
N PRO A 556 36.34 4.81 41.27
CA PRO A 556 36.02 5.78 40.19
C PRO A 556 34.55 5.80 39.78
N SER A 557 33.68 5.11 40.51
CA SER A 557 32.30 4.85 40.09
C SER A 557 31.23 5.62 40.86
N ALA A 558 31.58 6.60 41.71
CA ALA A 558 30.56 7.26 42.55
C ALA A 558 29.92 8.51 41.91
N ASP A 559 30.57 9.16 40.93
CA ASP A 559 30.12 10.42 40.34
C ASP A 559 30.19 10.47 38.80
N ASP A 560 30.45 9.36 38.10
CA ASP A 560 30.37 9.34 36.67
C ASP A 560 28.90 9.45 36.25
N ALA A 561 28.60 10.48 35.45
CA ALA A 561 27.29 10.64 34.82
C ALA A 561 26.93 9.36 34.07
N LEU A 562 25.78 8.75 34.39
CA LEU A 562 25.29 7.55 33.71
C LEU A 562 25.11 7.85 32.23
N LYS A 563 25.92 7.23 31.38
CA LYS A 563 25.75 7.32 29.91
C LYS A 563 24.69 6.33 29.49
N LEU A 564 23.54 6.87 29.09
CA LEU A 564 22.45 6.07 28.47
C LEU A 564 22.62 6.10 26.95
N THR A 565 22.47 4.94 26.34
CA THR A 565 22.29 4.84 24.90
C THR A 565 20.90 5.40 24.54
N PRO A 566 20.78 6.26 23.51
CA PRO A 566 19.47 6.74 23.08
C PRO A 566 18.53 5.56 22.79
N PRO A 567 17.26 5.64 23.22
CA PRO A 567 16.29 4.59 22.90
C PRO A 567 16.02 4.53 21.41
N LYS A 568 15.79 3.32 20.88
CA LYS A 568 15.31 3.14 19.51
C LYS A 568 13.81 3.44 19.48
N VAL A 569 13.41 4.54 18.85
CA VAL A 569 12.00 4.84 18.59
C VAL A 569 11.57 4.01 17.38
N LEU A 570 10.61 3.12 17.58
CA LEU A 570 10.07 2.28 16.51
C LEU A 570 9.04 3.06 15.69
N SER A 571 9.13 2.98 14.35
CA SER A 571 8.03 3.36 13.47
C SER A 571 6.87 2.37 13.61
N LEU A 572 5.70 2.69 13.04
CA LEU A 572 4.56 1.78 13.05
C LEU A 572 4.90 0.44 12.38
N GLU A 573 5.57 0.50 11.23
CA GLU A 573 5.99 -0.67 10.47
C GLU A 573 6.99 -1.51 11.28
N GLU A 574 8.02 -0.89 11.84
CA GLU A 574 9.00 -1.60 12.68
C GLU A 574 8.34 -2.24 13.91
N ALA A 575 7.35 -1.58 14.51
CA ALA A 575 6.62 -2.12 15.65
C ALA A 575 5.75 -3.32 15.25
N LEU A 576 5.05 -3.25 14.10
CA LEU A 576 4.28 -4.36 13.55
C LEU A 576 5.14 -5.56 13.17
N GLU A 577 6.32 -5.32 12.60
CA GLU A 577 7.31 -6.37 12.31
C GLU A 577 7.88 -7.02 13.58
N PHE A 578 8.06 -6.21 14.63
CA PHE A 578 8.70 -6.67 15.89
C PHE A 578 7.79 -7.57 16.71
N ILE A 579 6.49 -7.29 16.81
CA ILE A 579 5.56 -8.01 17.69
C ILE A 579 5.53 -9.51 17.40
N ASP A 580 5.45 -10.32 18.46
CA ASP A 580 5.29 -11.77 18.34
C ASP A 580 3.86 -12.23 18.64
N THR A 581 3.58 -13.50 18.48
CA THR A 581 2.24 -14.11 18.63
C THR A 581 1.63 -13.92 20.01
N ASP A 582 2.46 -13.78 21.05
CA ASP A 582 2.06 -13.53 22.44
C ASP A 582 2.09 -12.03 22.83
N GLU A 583 2.30 -11.15 21.83
CA GLU A 583 2.39 -9.71 22.01
C GLU A 583 1.26 -8.97 21.28
N LEU A 584 1.02 -7.73 21.68
CA LEU A 584 0.10 -6.78 21.05
C LEU A 584 0.81 -5.44 20.89
N LEU A 585 0.46 -4.72 19.82
CA LEU A 585 0.84 -3.33 19.65
C LEU A 585 -0.35 -2.44 20.07
N GLU A 586 -0.13 -1.66 21.12
CA GLU A 586 -1.02 -0.60 21.56
C GLU A 586 -0.79 0.64 20.71
N ILE A 587 -1.84 1.15 20.09
CA ILE A 587 -1.82 2.27 19.17
C ILE A 587 -2.66 3.40 19.75
N THR A 588 -2.03 4.54 19.96
CA THR A 588 -2.68 5.76 20.42
C THR A 588 -2.32 6.92 19.50
N PRO A 589 -3.03 8.04 19.54
CA PRO A 589 -2.65 9.23 18.78
C PRO A 589 -1.21 9.70 19.01
N GLU A 590 -0.70 9.53 20.25
CA GLU A 590 0.60 10.05 20.67
C GLU A 590 1.70 8.99 20.67
N ASN A 591 1.38 7.73 21.02
CA ASN A 591 2.36 6.69 21.30
C ASN A 591 2.06 5.35 20.62
N LEU A 592 3.13 4.60 20.37
CA LEU A 592 3.10 3.18 20.00
C LEU A 592 3.78 2.40 21.12
N ARG A 593 3.09 1.45 21.75
CA ARG A 593 3.62 0.66 22.86
C ARG A 593 3.39 -0.83 22.58
N ILE A 594 4.43 -1.62 22.73
CA ILE A 594 4.33 -3.07 22.62
C ILE A 594 4.11 -3.65 24.01
N ARG A 595 3.22 -4.63 24.13
CA ARG A 595 2.95 -5.31 25.39
C ARG A 595 2.71 -6.81 25.21
N LYS A 596 2.87 -7.56 26.27
CA LYS A 596 2.43 -8.96 26.29
C LYS A 596 0.89 -9.04 26.34
N LYS A 597 0.32 -10.06 25.72
CA LYS A 597 -1.14 -10.36 25.80
C LYS A 597 -1.55 -10.59 27.26
N ILE A 598 -0.73 -11.34 27.99
CA ILE A 598 -0.93 -11.61 29.42
C ILE A 598 0.03 -10.71 30.20
N LEU A 599 -0.49 -9.70 30.89
CA LEU A 599 0.32 -8.73 31.63
C LEU A 599 0.91 -9.30 32.91
N ASP A 600 0.19 -10.20 33.62
CA ASP A 600 0.65 -10.82 34.86
C ASP A 600 1.77 -11.84 34.61
N PRO A 601 2.96 -11.70 35.26
CA PRO A 601 4.09 -12.58 35.02
C PRO A 601 3.83 -14.04 35.45
N THR A 602 3.05 -14.25 36.49
CA THR A 602 2.72 -15.60 36.98
C THR A 602 1.80 -16.32 36.01
N LEU A 603 0.82 -15.61 35.45
CA LEU A 603 -0.09 -16.16 34.45
C LEU A 603 0.66 -16.45 33.14
N ARG A 604 1.58 -15.56 32.71
CA ARG A 604 2.46 -15.82 31.55
C ARG A 604 3.25 -17.11 31.71
N PHE A 605 3.90 -17.27 32.85
CA PHE A 605 4.69 -18.47 33.14
C PHE A 605 3.85 -19.75 33.09
N ARG A 606 2.64 -19.71 33.69
CA ARG A 606 1.69 -20.84 33.64
C ARG A 606 1.23 -21.17 32.21
N ALA A 607 0.89 -20.14 31.43
CA ALA A 607 0.47 -20.31 30.05
C ALA A 607 1.59 -20.95 29.19
N LYS A 608 2.83 -20.48 29.34
CA LYS A 608 4.01 -21.03 28.64
C LYS A 608 4.27 -22.50 29.02
N LYS A 609 4.14 -22.83 30.31
CA LYS A 609 4.30 -24.22 30.79
C LYS A 609 3.22 -25.16 30.26
N ASN A 610 1.97 -24.69 30.15
CA ASN A 610 0.87 -25.49 29.59
C ASN A 610 1.04 -25.72 28.09
N ALA A 611 1.52 -24.73 27.34
CA ALA A 611 1.80 -24.85 25.91
C ALA A 611 2.97 -25.81 25.59
N THR A 612 3.92 -25.99 26.55
CA THR A 612 5.06 -26.91 26.35
C THR A 612 4.71 -28.36 26.72
N ASN A 613 3.63 -28.59 27.48
CA ASN A 613 3.20 -29.92 27.97
C ASN A 613 2.00 -30.51 27.19
N GLY A 614 1.42 -29.80 26.23
CA GLY A 614 0.37 -30.24 25.31
C GLY A 614 0.89 -30.36 23.89
#